data_8c0769d0f8a2033777539721285b7ffc
#
_entry.id   8c0769d0f8a2033777539721285b7ffc
#
_cell.length_a   1.000
_cell.length_b   1.000
_cell.length_c   1.000
_cell.angle_alpha   90.00
_cell.angle_beta   90.00
_cell.angle_gamma   90.00
#
_symmetry.space_group_name_H-M   'P 1'
#
loop_
_entity.id
_entity.type
_entity.pdbx_description
1 polymer ?
#
loop_
_entity_poly.entity_id
_entity_poly.type
_entity_poly.pdbx_seq_one_letter_code
_entity_poly.pdbx_strand_id
1 'polypeptide(L)'
;WEINGLPAINFDSDEGFGYGVLLAAYNYGEGGYSPYRFTLQPTVKFTTKGRREITLFFDAPHLLSNGWRIDGSLRSERQIAAPYYGLGNNSVYNEATEESLGQYYYRFGRTRTEATTNLQRQIGDLPVRFLVGGGATHIGVEPLPEDASQTFLNRELRGGDVPGGWSNHLRAGLVWDTRDRETGPRRGTWSELLVQAIPSFLGSESQYVRWTLADRRYFSLGDRLTFANRFILQNIEGDAPFYDLFIVQSSFRQEEGLGGAKTLRGIPKNRYVGKGFFLWNAELRWRAHEFAMAGSSFQLILSGFLDRGRVWKTDMPLDKILANMHTGYGGGVRLGMGENFVVAVDVGHSVEATSPIYIGLGYLY
;
A
#
# COMPACT_ATOMS: atom_id res chain seq x y z
N TRP A 1 6.54 26.19 12.34
CA TRP A 1 6.98 24.82 12.10
C TRP A 1 6.71 23.95 13.32
N GLU A 2 6.22 22.74 13.04
CA GLU A 2 6.10 21.67 14.03
C GLU A 2 6.90 20.48 13.51
N ILE A 3 7.84 19.98 14.30
CA ILE A 3 8.69 18.85 13.91
C ILE A 3 8.47 17.73 14.92
N ASN A 4 7.98 16.61 14.41
CA ASN A 4 7.71 15.40 15.18
C ASN A 4 8.63 14.29 14.72
N GLY A 5 9.36 13.68 15.66
CA GLY A 5 10.16 12.48 15.41
C GLY A 5 9.47 11.27 16.05
N LEU A 6 9.23 10.24 15.25
CA LEU A 6 8.60 9.02 15.71
C LEU A 6 9.50 7.81 15.40
N PRO A 7 9.71 6.89 16.36
CA PRO A 7 10.29 5.62 16.03
C PRO A 7 9.36 4.88 15.04
N ALA A 8 9.88 4.50 13.89
CA ALA A 8 9.17 3.69 12.91
C ALA A 8 9.34 2.22 13.31
N ILE A 9 8.53 1.77 14.25
CA ILE A 9 8.51 0.37 14.69
C ILE A 9 7.33 -0.32 14.03
N ASN A 10 7.59 -1.41 13.35
CA ASN A 10 6.54 -2.29 12.85
C ASN A 10 6.96 -3.76 12.95
N PHE A 11 5.99 -4.61 12.97
CA PHE A 11 6.19 -6.04 12.81
C PHE A 11 5.22 -6.56 11.75
N ASP A 12 5.76 -7.38 10.87
CA ASP A 12 4.97 -8.08 9.86
C ASP A 12 5.54 -9.50 9.78
N SER A 13 4.68 -10.51 9.86
CA SER A 13 5.11 -11.90 9.82
C SER A 13 5.88 -12.25 8.55
N ASP A 14 5.62 -11.52 7.46
CA ASP A 14 6.31 -11.70 6.18
C ASP A 14 7.67 -10.99 6.13
N GLU A 15 7.79 -9.78 6.70
CA GLU A 15 9.01 -8.94 6.64
C GLU A 15 9.82 -8.95 7.95
N GLY A 16 9.29 -9.53 9.02
CA GLY A 16 9.90 -9.57 10.33
C GLY A 16 9.75 -8.26 11.10
N PHE A 17 10.63 -8.05 12.08
CA PHE A 17 10.64 -6.83 12.88
C PHE A 17 11.28 -5.70 12.08
N GLY A 18 10.52 -4.60 11.94
CA GLY A 18 10.98 -3.39 11.29
C GLY A 18 11.28 -2.29 12.31
N TYR A 19 12.37 -1.58 12.10
CA TYR A 19 12.80 -0.48 12.94
C TYR A 19 13.35 0.65 12.07
N GLY A 20 13.21 1.87 12.58
CA GLY A 20 13.65 3.05 11.85
C GLY A 20 13.20 4.33 12.51
N VAL A 21 13.22 5.41 11.75
CA VAL A 21 12.80 6.74 12.19
C VAL A 21 11.94 7.36 11.09
N LEU A 22 10.82 7.94 11.52
CA LEU A 22 10.00 8.83 10.72
C LEU A 22 10.10 10.21 11.34
N LEU A 23 10.54 11.18 10.55
CA LEU A 23 10.43 12.59 10.90
C LEU A 23 9.28 13.21 10.12
N ALA A 24 8.50 14.06 10.74
CA ALA A 24 7.43 14.81 10.09
C ALA A 24 7.58 16.28 10.42
N ALA A 25 7.92 17.09 9.45
CA ALA A 25 8.02 18.53 9.57
C ALA A 25 6.81 19.19 8.90
N TYR A 26 5.97 19.81 9.68
CA TYR A 26 4.78 20.52 9.23
C TYR A 26 5.01 22.03 9.25
N ASN A 27 4.67 22.69 8.16
CA ASN A 27 4.65 24.15 8.09
C ASN A 27 3.19 24.64 8.06
N TYR A 28 2.82 25.45 9.02
CA TYR A 28 1.48 26.04 9.10
C TYR A 28 1.44 27.50 8.62
N GLY A 29 2.53 28.04 8.03
CA GLY A 29 2.64 29.46 7.67
C GLY A 29 2.56 30.37 8.89
N GLU A 30 1.74 31.40 8.79
CA GLU A 30 1.40 32.30 9.91
C GLU A 30 0.22 31.79 10.76
N GLY A 31 -0.20 30.53 10.54
CA GLY A 31 -1.36 29.90 11.14
C GLY A 31 -2.58 29.85 10.20
N GLY A 32 -3.56 29.03 10.56
CA GLY A 32 -4.83 28.95 9.82
C GLY A 32 -4.89 27.97 8.64
N TYR A 33 -3.84 27.23 8.34
CA TYR A 33 -3.89 26.16 7.35
C TYR A 33 -4.23 24.82 8.00
N SER A 34 -5.25 24.16 7.48
CA SER A 34 -5.64 22.80 7.89
C SER A 34 -5.66 21.87 6.67
N PRO A 35 -4.97 20.72 6.70
CA PRO A 35 -4.18 20.15 7.80
C PRO A 35 -2.84 20.86 8.07
N TYR A 36 -2.23 21.50 7.07
CA TYR A 36 -0.97 22.26 7.07
C TYR A 36 -0.83 23.01 5.74
N ARG A 37 0.12 23.94 5.63
CA ARG A 37 0.48 24.58 4.38
C ARG A 37 1.27 23.62 3.48
N PHE A 38 2.26 22.94 4.06
CA PHE A 38 3.00 21.82 3.46
C PHE A 38 3.71 21.00 4.53
N THR A 39 4.08 19.77 4.17
CA THR A 39 4.84 18.85 5.03
C THR A 39 5.98 18.18 4.28
N LEU A 40 7.05 17.88 5.02
CA LEU A 40 8.15 17.00 4.60
C LEU A 40 8.26 15.85 5.57
N GLN A 41 8.28 14.62 5.08
CA GLN A 41 8.33 13.42 5.90
C GLN A 41 9.42 12.46 5.40
N PRO A 42 10.69 12.67 5.79
CA PRO A 42 11.73 11.66 5.58
C PRO A 42 11.50 10.46 6.52
N THR A 43 11.67 9.27 5.96
CA THR A 43 11.58 8.00 6.69
C THR A 43 12.75 7.11 6.32
N VAL A 44 13.37 6.50 7.32
CA VAL A 44 14.38 5.44 7.14
C VAL A 44 13.90 4.23 7.91
N LYS A 45 13.83 3.08 7.22
CA LYS A 45 13.31 1.84 7.77
C LYS A 45 14.20 0.66 7.38
N PHE A 46 14.40 -0.23 8.33
CA PHE A 46 15.06 -1.52 8.15
C PHE A 46 14.16 -2.63 8.67
N THR A 47 14.34 -3.85 8.15
CA THR A 47 13.68 -5.03 8.71
C THR A 47 14.66 -6.15 8.96
N THR A 48 14.33 -7.04 9.89
CA THR A 48 15.17 -8.20 10.20
C THR A 48 15.29 -9.22 9.06
N LYS A 49 14.36 -9.20 8.10
CA LYS A 49 14.43 -9.99 6.87
C LYS A 49 15.04 -9.23 5.69
N GLY A 50 15.87 -8.21 5.96
CA GLY A 50 16.77 -7.59 4.98
C GLY A 50 16.14 -6.58 4.04
N ARG A 51 15.00 -5.96 4.38
CA ARG A 51 14.50 -4.77 3.69
C ARG A 51 15.18 -3.52 4.25
N ARG A 52 15.62 -2.64 3.36
CA ARG A 52 16.11 -1.29 3.66
C ARG A 52 15.32 -0.33 2.80
N GLU A 53 14.73 0.69 3.41
CA GLU A 53 13.90 1.67 2.71
C GLU A 53 14.21 3.07 3.23
N ILE A 54 14.44 3.99 2.31
CA ILE A 54 14.55 5.42 2.55
C ILE A 54 13.50 6.09 1.70
N THR A 55 12.64 6.88 2.32
CA THR A 55 11.64 7.67 1.59
C THR A 55 11.67 9.12 2.03
N LEU A 56 11.37 10.01 1.09
CA LEU A 56 11.05 11.40 1.36
C LEU A 56 9.68 11.67 0.75
N PHE A 57 8.72 11.97 1.59
CA PHE A 57 7.39 12.37 1.15
C PHE A 57 7.21 13.87 1.35
N PHE A 58 6.67 14.53 0.34
CA PHE A 58 6.29 15.93 0.33
C PHE A 58 4.80 16.03 -0.02
N ASP A 59 4.07 16.87 0.71
CA ASP A 59 2.69 17.20 0.40
C ASP A 59 2.38 18.65 0.75
N ALA A 60 1.78 19.37 -0.16
CA ALA A 60 1.53 20.79 -0.06
C ALA A 60 0.12 21.17 -0.55
N PRO A 61 -0.90 21.00 0.30
CA PRO A 61 -2.28 21.34 -0.05
C PRO A 61 -2.51 22.84 -0.21
N HIS A 62 -1.67 23.68 0.39
CA HIS A 62 -1.85 25.14 0.42
C HIS A 62 -0.60 25.94 0.04
N LEU A 63 0.40 25.31 -0.59
CA LEU A 63 1.59 26.02 -1.05
C LEU A 63 1.34 26.81 -2.33
N LEU A 64 0.58 26.25 -3.26
CA LEU A 64 0.22 26.85 -4.51
C LEU A 64 -1.09 27.64 -4.40
N SER A 65 -1.19 28.73 -5.19
CA SER A 65 -2.42 29.52 -5.26
C SER A 65 -3.56 28.78 -5.96
N ASN A 66 -4.78 29.30 -5.84
CA ASN A 66 -5.98 28.83 -6.56
C ASN A 66 -6.35 27.35 -6.31
N GLY A 67 -6.11 26.82 -5.09
CA GLY A 67 -6.56 25.49 -4.68
C GLY A 67 -5.80 24.34 -5.32
N TRP A 68 -4.59 24.58 -5.83
CA TRP A 68 -3.70 23.52 -6.27
C TRP A 68 -2.99 22.87 -5.10
N ARG A 69 -3.02 21.54 -5.05
CA ARG A 69 -2.19 20.70 -4.17
C ARG A 69 -1.11 20.04 -5.02
N ILE A 70 0.11 20.06 -4.52
CA ILE A 70 1.22 19.30 -5.09
C ILE A 70 1.70 18.29 -4.04
N ASP A 71 1.90 17.07 -4.46
CA ASP A 71 2.54 16.03 -3.66
C ASP A 71 3.61 15.30 -4.47
N GLY A 72 4.52 14.63 -3.76
CA GLY A 72 5.55 13.85 -4.40
C GLY A 72 6.31 12.98 -3.41
N SER A 73 7.01 12.00 -3.93
CA SER A 73 7.84 11.11 -3.14
C SER A 73 9.11 10.71 -3.86
N LEU A 74 10.19 10.58 -3.08
CA LEU A 74 11.40 9.89 -3.48
C LEU A 74 11.53 8.63 -2.64
N ARG A 75 11.86 7.51 -3.27
CA ARG A 75 12.06 6.23 -2.59
C ARG A 75 13.32 5.54 -3.10
N SER A 76 14.09 5.00 -2.18
CA SER A 76 15.15 4.03 -2.45
C SER A 76 14.91 2.83 -1.55
N GLU A 77 14.73 1.66 -2.15
CA GLU A 77 14.44 0.42 -1.44
C GLU A 77 15.37 -0.69 -1.94
N ARG A 78 15.88 -1.49 -1.03
CA ARG A 78 16.49 -2.78 -1.31
C ARG A 78 15.83 -3.84 -0.44
N GLN A 79 15.43 -4.93 -1.05
CA GLN A 79 14.83 -6.08 -0.41
C GLN A 79 15.57 -7.34 -0.88
N ILE A 80 16.31 -7.97 0.03
CA ILE A 80 17.13 -9.16 -0.32
C ILE A 80 16.27 -10.41 -0.54
N ALA A 81 15.05 -10.43 0.00
CA ALA A 81 14.16 -11.59 -0.01
C ALA A 81 12.69 -11.16 -0.22
N ALA A 82 12.39 -10.50 -1.34
CA ALA A 82 11.03 -10.16 -1.72
C ALA A 82 10.22 -11.44 -2.02
N PRO A 83 8.99 -11.60 -1.52
CA PRO A 83 8.21 -12.81 -1.75
C PRO A 83 7.73 -12.90 -3.20
N TYR A 84 7.82 -14.11 -3.77
CA TYR A 84 7.30 -14.47 -5.08
C TYR A 84 6.78 -15.91 -5.11
N TYR A 85 5.50 -16.09 -5.32
CA TYR A 85 4.81 -17.39 -5.33
C TYR A 85 4.27 -17.76 -6.71
N GLY A 86 4.73 -17.06 -7.77
CA GLY A 86 4.20 -17.20 -9.13
C GLY A 86 3.01 -16.28 -9.40
N LEU A 87 2.50 -16.34 -10.64
CA LEU A 87 1.45 -15.46 -11.12
C LEU A 87 0.09 -16.17 -11.20
N GLY A 88 -0.95 -15.46 -10.80
CA GLY A 88 -2.34 -15.87 -10.94
C GLY A 88 -3.00 -16.33 -9.64
N ASN A 89 -4.32 -16.49 -9.71
CA ASN A 89 -5.16 -16.78 -8.53
C ASN A 89 -4.95 -18.19 -7.96
N ASN A 90 -4.45 -19.11 -8.78
CA ASN A 90 -4.24 -20.51 -8.40
C ASN A 90 -2.74 -20.84 -8.22
N SER A 91 -1.89 -19.83 -7.99
CA SER A 91 -0.50 -20.07 -7.66
C SER A 91 -0.39 -20.92 -6.39
N VAL A 92 0.51 -21.90 -6.38
CA VAL A 92 0.64 -22.86 -5.28
C VAL A 92 1.83 -22.50 -4.41
N TYR A 93 1.59 -22.39 -3.11
CA TYR A 93 2.64 -22.35 -2.09
C TYR A 93 2.68 -23.71 -1.37
N ASN A 94 3.86 -24.23 -1.17
CA ASN A 94 4.07 -25.48 -0.43
C ASN A 94 5.22 -25.30 0.55
N GLU A 95 4.88 -25.28 1.83
CA GLU A 95 5.83 -25.12 2.93
C GLU A 95 6.90 -26.21 2.96
N ALA A 96 6.53 -27.47 2.72
CA ALA A 96 7.48 -28.57 2.66
C ALA A 96 8.50 -28.42 1.51
N THR A 97 8.12 -27.73 0.42
CA THR A 97 9.05 -27.40 -0.64
C THR A 97 10.03 -26.31 -0.20
N GLU A 98 9.54 -25.28 0.51
CA GLU A 98 10.39 -24.22 1.09
C GLU A 98 11.36 -24.81 2.13
N GLU A 99 10.90 -25.70 3.00
CA GLU A 99 11.74 -26.40 3.97
C GLU A 99 12.83 -27.25 3.32
N SER A 100 12.52 -27.95 2.22
CA SER A 100 13.45 -28.85 1.53
C SER A 100 14.44 -28.13 0.62
N LEU A 101 14.05 -27.03 -0.02
CA LEU A 101 14.86 -26.27 -1.00
C LEU A 101 15.48 -25.00 -0.42
N GLY A 102 15.12 -24.63 0.81
CA GLY A 102 15.65 -23.50 1.56
C GLY A 102 14.72 -22.29 1.62
N GLN A 103 14.90 -21.49 2.65
CA GLN A 103 14.06 -20.33 3.01
C GLN A 103 13.93 -19.26 1.92
N TYR A 104 14.79 -19.28 0.89
CA TYR A 104 14.75 -18.34 -0.23
C TYR A 104 14.05 -18.92 -1.46
N TYR A 105 13.49 -20.12 -1.40
CA TYR A 105 12.87 -20.74 -2.59
C TYR A 105 11.76 -19.88 -3.19
N TYR A 106 10.87 -19.30 -2.38
CA TYR A 106 9.82 -18.38 -2.82
C TYR A 106 10.21 -16.90 -2.66
N ARG A 107 11.48 -16.57 -2.87
CA ARG A 107 12.03 -15.23 -2.71
C ARG A 107 12.88 -14.82 -3.91
N PHE A 108 13.04 -13.50 -4.08
CA PHE A 108 14.00 -12.92 -5.03
C PHE A 108 14.52 -11.61 -4.46
N GLY A 109 15.71 -11.18 -4.91
CA GLY A 109 16.25 -9.87 -4.57
C GLY A 109 15.65 -8.79 -5.43
N ARG A 110 15.30 -7.64 -4.83
CA ARG A 110 14.76 -6.47 -5.52
C ARG A 110 15.39 -5.19 -5.02
N THR A 111 15.77 -4.33 -5.96
CA THR A 111 16.04 -2.91 -5.70
C THR A 111 14.97 -2.06 -6.37
N ARG A 112 14.57 -0.94 -5.76
CA ARG A 112 13.63 0.00 -6.34
C ARG A 112 14.07 1.42 -6.02
N THR A 113 14.24 2.23 -7.06
CA THR A 113 14.43 3.67 -6.95
C THR A 113 13.30 4.36 -7.68
N GLU A 114 12.62 5.28 -7.00
CA GLU A 114 11.40 5.90 -7.52
C GLU A 114 11.35 7.37 -7.19
N ALA A 115 10.93 8.17 -8.15
CA ALA A 115 10.54 9.56 -7.98
C ALA A 115 9.14 9.77 -8.59
N THR A 116 8.20 10.29 -7.82
CA THR A 116 6.83 10.58 -8.28
C THR A 116 6.40 11.97 -7.88
N THR A 117 5.54 12.59 -8.69
CA THR A 117 4.89 13.86 -8.36
C THR A 117 3.48 13.91 -8.92
N ASN A 118 2.60 14.62 -8.21
CA ASN A 118 1.23 14.87 -8.64
C ASN A 118 0.86 16.32 -8.41
N LEU A 119 -0.02 16.80 -9.28
CA LEU A 119 -0.77 18.02 -9.13
C LEU A 119 -2.25 17.67 -9.05
N GLN A 120 -2.93 18.18 -8.05
CA GLN A 120 -4.36 18.01 -7.85
C GLN A 120 -5.04 19.37 -7.76
N ARG A 121 -6.27 19.47 -8.26
CA ARG A 121 -7.09 20.68 -8.09
C ARG A 121 -8.55 20.29 -7.98
N GLN A 122 -9.26 20.95 -7.08
CA GLN A 122 -10.70 20.81 -6.93
C GLN A 122 -11.44 21.39 -8.14
N ILE A 123 -12.51 20.72 -8.56
CA ILE A 123 -13.34 21.12 -9.69
C ILE A 123 -14.52 21.94 -9.16
N GLY A 124 -14.42 23.26 -9.27
CA GLY A 124 -15.44 24.16 -8.74
C GLY A 124 -15.69 23.91 -7.25
N ASP A 125 -16.98 23.89 -6.85
CA ASP A 125 -17.42 23.61 -5.49
C ASP A 125 -17.71 22.12 -5.22
N LEU A 126 -17.43 21.25 -6.19
CA LEU A 126 -17.65 19.82 -6.04
C LEU A 126 -16.57 19.19 -5.13
N PRO A 127 -16.89 18.14 -4.36
CA PRO A 127 -15.90 17.40 -3.58
C PRO A 127 -15.06 16.47 -4.47
N VAL A 128 -14.70 16.93 -5.66
CA VAL A 128 -13.96 16.22 -6.68
C VAL A 128 -12.69 16.98 -7.01
N ARG A 129 -11.56 16.30 -6.99
CA ARG A 129 -10.30 16.79 -7.51
C ARG A 129 -9.92 16.02 -8.76
N PHE A 130 -9.46 16.70 -9.80
CA PHE A 130 -8.67 16.04 -10.82
C PHE A 130 -7.21 15.94 -10.38
N LEU A 131 -6.55 14.90 -10.84
CA LEU A 131 -5.14 14.62 -10.58
C LEU A 131 -4.42 14.42 -11.91
N VAL A 132 -3.26 15.02 -12.05
CA VAL A 132 -2.29 14.70 -13.11
C VAL A 132 -0.91 14.56 -12.48
N GLY A 133 -0.10 13.69 -13.00
CA GLY A 133 1.23 13.45 -12.43
C GLY A 133 2.06 12.53 -13.28
N GLY A 134 3.19 12.18 -12.75
CA GLY A 134 4.11 11.23 -13.37
C GLY A 134 5.22 10.83 -12.44
N GLY A 135 6.06 9.94 -12.92
CA GLY A 135 7.20 9.47 -12.16
C GLY A 135 8.13 8.61 -12.99
N ALA A 136 9.30 8.38 -12.41
CA ALA A 136 10.31 7.48 -12.91
C ALA A 136 10.57 6.40 -11.84
N THR A 137 10.56 5.15 -12.26
CA THR A 137 10.83 4.01 -11.38
C THR A 137 11.84 3.10 -12.07
N HIS A 138 12.93 2.80 -11.37
CA HIS A 138 13.90 1.78 -11.78
C HIS A 138 13.83 0.60 -10.82
N ILE A 139 13.72 -0.60 -11.36
CA ILE A 139 13.69 -1.85 -10.59
C ILE A 139 14.82 -2.75 -11.04
N GLY A 140 15.66 -3.16 -10.10
CA GLY A 140 16.63 -4.25 -10.29
C GLY A 140 16.06 -5.55 -9.73
N VAL A 141 16.28 -6.65 -10.42
CA VAL A 141 15.83 -8.00 -10.03
C VAL A 141 17.04 -8.90 -9.90
N GLU A 142 17.11 -9.63 -8.81
CA GLU A 142 18.10 -10.67 -8.54
C GLU A 142 17.34 -12.00 -8.33
N PRO A 143 17.30 -12.88 -9.36
CA PRO A 143 16.52 -14.12 -9.28
C PRO A 143 17.02 -15.11 -8.23
N LEU A 144 18.32 -15.07 -7.91
CA LEU A 144 18.97 -15.88 -6.87
C LEU A 144 19.56 -14.97 -5.80
N PRO A 145 18.78 -14.56 -4.79
CA PRO A 145 19.25 -13.70 -3.71
C PRO A 145 20.18 -14.46 -2.77
N GLU A 146 21.12 -13.74 -2.15
CA GLU A 146 22.09 -14.30 -1.21
C GLU A 146 22.82 -15.49 -1.84
N ASP A 147 23.03 -16.55 -1.08
CA ASP A 147 23.65 -17.80 -1.56
C ASP A 147 22.61 -18.85 -1.97
N ALA A 148 21.43 -18.44 -2.42
CA ALA A 148 20.38 -19.36 -2.84
C ALA A 148 20.83 -20.15 -4.08
N SER A 149 20.81 -21.46 -3.99
CA SER A 149 21.13 -22.34 -5.13
C SER A 149 19.99 -22.44 -6.13
N GLN A 150 18.75 -22.18 -5.68
CA GLN A 150 17.54 -22.27 -6.49
C GLN A 150 16.40 -21.43 -5.89
N THR A 151 15.66 -20.72 -6.76
CA THR A 151 14.40 -20.07 -6.40
C THR A 151 13.29 -20.45 -7.37
N PHE A 152 12.04 -20.24 -6.94
CA PHE A 152 10.87 -20.46 -7.81
C PHE A 152 10.92 -19.55 -9.04
N LEU A 153 11.29 -18.27 -8.86
CA LEU A 153 11.46 -17.32 -9.96
C LEU A 153 12.53 -17.79 -10.95
N ASN A 154 13.72 -18.20 -10.48
CA ASN A 154 14.80 -18.68 -11.34
C ASN A 154 14.37 -19.91 -12.15
N ARG A 155 13.58 -20.81 -11.55
CA ARG A 155 13.02 -21.96 -12.28
C ARG A 155 12.02 -21.55 -13.36
N GLU A 156 11.09 -20.61 -13.07
CA GLU A 156 10.16 -20.12 -14.08
C GLU A 156 10.89 -19.46 -15.26
N LEU A 157 11.99 -18.78 -14.99
CA LEU A 157 12.86 -18.14 -15.96
C LEU A 157 13.79 -19.13 -16.68
N ARG A 158 13.79 -20.42 -16.29
CA ARG A 158 14.70 -21.47 -16.79
C ARG A 158 16.18 -21.09 -16.68
N GLY A 159 16.55 -20.42 -15.59
CA GLY A 159 17.90 -19.94 -15.36
C GLY A 159 18.33 -18.74 -16.19
N GLY A 160 17.38 -18.11 -16.92
CA GLY A 160 17.64 -16.86 -17.63
C GLY A 160 17.62 -15.65 -16.69
N ASP A 161 18.31 -14.60 -17.10
CA ASP A 161 18.24 -13.33 -16.40
C ASP A 161 16.88 -12.64 -16.63
N VAL A 162 16.37 -12.00 -15.58
CA VAL A 162 15.36 -10.97 -15.75
C VAL A 162 16.07 -9.64 -15.53
N PRO A 163 16.38 -8.93 -16.59
CA PRO A 163 16.82 -7.56 -16.40
C PRO A 163 15.70 -6.82 -15.68
N GLY A 164 16.03 -6.14 -14.62
CA GLY A 164 15.22 -5.05 -14.14
C GLY A 164 15.07 -4.00 -15.22
N GLY A 165 14.39 -2.91 -14.94
CA GLY A 165 14.19 -1.89 -15.97
C GLY A 165 13.53 -0.63 -15.44
N TRP A 166 13.36 0.32 -16.35
CA TRP A 166 12.67 1.55 -16.12
C TRP A 166 11.17 1.41 -16.44
N SER A 167 10.35 1.88 -15.51
CA SER A 167 8.89 2.02 -15.64
C SER A 167 8.51 3.49 -15.42
N ASN A 168 8.82 4.33 -16.39
CA ASN A 168 8.50 5.74 -16.35
C ASN A 168 7.05 5.96 -16.79
N HIS A 169 6.31 6.78 -16.05
CA HIS A 169 4.88 6.85 -16.24
C HIS A 169 4.32 8.27 -16.21
N LEU A 170 3.21 8.43 -16.90
CA LEU A 170 2.26 9.52 -16.72
C LEU A 170 1.02 8.97 -16.05
N ARG A 171 0.38 9.78 -15.20
CA ARG A 171 -0.88 9.40 -14.60
C ARG A 171 -1.88 10.55 -14.57
N ALA A 172 -3.16 10.18 -14.66
CA ALA A 172 -4.28 11.09 -14.51
C ALA A 172 -5.39 10.41 -13.71
N GLY A 173 -6.25 11.20 -13.08
CA GLY A 173 -7.37 10.64 -12.34
C GLY A 173 -8.32 11.65 -11.75
N LEU A 174 -9.35 11.09 -11.12
CA LEU A 174 -10.35 11.83 -10.36
C LEU A 174 -10.38 11.28 -8.92
N VAL A 175 -10.47 12.17 -7.96
CA VAL A 175 -10.56 11.85 -6.54
C VAL A 175 -11.81 12.53 -5.98
N TRP A 176 -12.76 11.72 -5.52
CA TRP A 176 -13.95 12.17 -4.79
C TRP A 176 -13.71 11.98 -3.30
N ASP A 177 -13.73 13.06 -2.52
CA ASP A 177 -13.43 13.01 -1.09
C ASP A 177 -14.44 13.84 -0.29
N THR A 178 -15.29 13.14 0.49
CA THR A 178 -16.28 13.72 1.40
C THR A 178 -16.08 13.25 2.83
N ARG A 179 -14.88 12.73 3.15
CA ARG A 179 -14.58 12.27 4.51
C ARG A 179 -14.67 13.40 5.53
N ASP A 180 -15.13 13.07 6.72
CA ASP A 180 -15.14 14.00 7.85
C ASP A 180 -13.72 14.38 8.33
N ARG A 181 -12.72 13.52 8.07
CA ARG A 181 -11.29 13.74 8.32
C ARG A 181 -10.42 12.79 7.48
N GLU A 182 -9.18 13.17 7.23
CA GLU A 182 -8.26 12.35 6.45
C GLU A 182 -7.77 11.11 7.23
N THR A 183 -7.48 11.25 8.53
CA THR A 183 -7.02 10.15 9.39
C THR A 183 -8.16 9.57 10.22
N GLY A 184 -8.41 8.27 10.06
CA GLY A 184 -9.45 7.55 10.81
C GLY A 184 -10.87 8.08 10.59
N PRO A 185 -11.32 8.26 9.35
CA PRO A 185 -12.64 8.78 9.05
C PRO A 185 -13.74 7.91 9.64
N ARG A 186 -14.82 8.55 10.04
CA ARG A 186 -16.01 7.91 10.57
C ARG A 186 -17.19 8.02 9.63
N ARG A 187 -17.17 9.01 8.73
CA ARG A 187 -18.25 9.29 7.76
C ARG A 187 -17.65 9.74 6.45
N GLY A 188 -18.41 9.54 5.39
CA GLY A 188 -18.08 10.02 4.06
C GLY A 188 -17.45 8.96 3.17
N THR A 189 -16.91 9.43 2.08
CA THR A 189 -16.41 8.57 1.00
C THR A 189 -15.08 9.11 0.49
N TRP A 190 -14.18 8.22 0.13
CA TRP A 190 -12.98 8.52 -0.64
C TRP A 190 -12.88 7.55 -1.81
N SER A 191 -13.27 8.02 -3.01
CA SER A 191 -13.26 7.24 -4.24
C SER A 191 -12.24 7.80 -5.21
N GLU A 192 -11.55 6.92 -5.94
CA GLU A 192 -10.49 7.26 -6.86
C GLU A 192 -10.68 6.50 -8.17
N LEU A 193 -10.55 7.18 -9.28
CA LEU A 193 -10.35 6.59 -10.60
C LEU A 193 -9.02 7.08 -11.13
N LEU A 194 -8.06 6.19 -11.30
CA LEU A 194 -6.71 6.50 -11.74
C LEU A 194 -6.38 5.72 -13.00
N VAL A 195 -5.72 6.39 -13.94
CA VAL A 195 -5.11 5.79 -15.12
C VAL A 195 -3.64 6.15 -15.13
N GLN A 196 -2.78 5.14 -15.27
CA GLN A 196 -1.34 5.27 -15.36
C GLN A 196 -0.89 4.64 -16.68
N ALA A 197 -0.26 5.43 -17.55
CA ALA A 197 0.33 4.96 -18.79
C ALA A 197 1.85 4.91 -18.66
N ILE A 198 2.42 3.80 -19.08
CA ILE A 198 3.87 3.56 -19.15
C ILE A 198 4.24 3.43 -20.62
N PRO A 199 4.53 4.55 -21.30
CA PRO A 199 4.86 4.55 -22.71
C PRO A 199 6.37 4.38 -22.93
N SER A 200 6.74 3.74 -24.03
CA SER A 200 8.15 3.53 -24.40
C SER A 200 8.92 4.84 -24.66
N PHE A 201 8.24 5.90 -25.12
CA PHE A 201 8.89 7.18 -25.42
C PHE A 201 9.45 7.90 -24.17
N LEU A 202 9.05 7.48 -22.97
CA LEU A 202 9.64 7.96 -21.72
C LEU A 202 10.86 7.14 -21.28
N GLY A 203 11.36 6.23 -22.13
CA GLY A 203 12.52 5.39 -21.80
C GLY A 203 12.18 4.17 -20.93
N SER A 204 10.93 3.70 -20.97
CA SER A 204 10.51 2.47 -20.32
C SER A 204 10.80 1.26 -21.22
N GLU A 205 11.28 0.17 -20.64
CA GLU A 205 11.52 -1.09 -21.36
C GLU A 205 10.22 -1.83 -21.71
N SER A 206 9.14 -1.53 -21.02
CA SER A 206 7.82 -2.12 -21.23
C SER A 206 6.78 -1.06 -21.55
N GLN A 207 5.71 -1.46 -22.22
CA GLN A 207 4.60 -0.58 -22.56
C GLN A 207 3.26 -1.17 -22.11
N TYR A 208 2.58 -0.45 -21.22
CA TYR A 208 1.27 -0.87 -20.71
C TYR A 208 0.49 0.32 -20.11
N VAL A 209 -0.79 0.08 -19.90
CA VAL A 209 -1.69 0.98 -19.17
C VAL A 209 -2.25 0.25 -17.97
N ARG A 210 -2.23 0.90 -16.82
CA ARG A 210 -2.88 0.45 -15.59
C ARG A 210 -4.01 1.39 -15.25
N TRP A 211 -5.21 0.86 -15.00
CA TRP A 211 -6.29 1.63 -14.43
C TRP A 211 -6.72 1.04 -13.08
N THR A 212 -7.16 1.91 -12.19
CA THR A 212 -7.54 1.55 -10.83
C THR A 212 -8.79 2.31 -10.44
N LEU A 213 -9.80 1.60 -10.00
CA LEU A 213 -10.97 2.12 -9.34
C LEU A 213 -10.91 1.69 -7.87
N ALA A 214 -10.86 2.64 -6.97
CA ALA A 214 -10.91 2.39 -5.53
C ALA A 214 -12.05 3.19 -4.91
N ASP A 215 -12.83 2.54 -4.05
CA ASP A 215 -13.95 3.17 -3.33
C ASP A 215 -13.86 2.80 -1.84
N ARG A 216 -13.84 3.82 -0.99
CA ARG A 216 -13.79 3.68 0.46
C ARG A 216 -14.95 4.43 1.06
N ARG A 217 -15.75 3.74 1.88
CA ARG A 217 -16.93 4.32 2.54
C ARG A 217 -16.89 4.08 4.02
N TYR A 218 -17.30 5.10 4.75
CA TYR A 218 -17.29 5.11 6.21
C TYR A 218 -18.69 5.45 6.71
N PHE A 219 -19.21 4.60 7.58
CA PHE A 219 -20.54 4.74 8.14
C PHE A 219 -20.45 4.76 9.67
N SER A 220 -20.84 5.87 10.29
CA SER A 220 -21.03 5.92 11.74
C SER A 220 -22.30 5.17 12.11
N LEU A 221 -22.15 4.12 12.90
CA LEU A 221 -23.23 3.35 13.49
C LEU A 221 -23.41 3.79 14.96
N GLY A 222 -23.77 5.06 15.17
CA GLY A 222 -23.81 5.73 16.48
C GLY A 222 -22.47 6.38 16.86
N ASP A 223 -22.31 6.74 18.13
CA ASP A 223 -21.18 7.57 18.58
C ASP A 223 -19.85 6.84 18.67
N ARG A 224 -19.86 5.53 18.86
CA ARG A 224 -18.65 4.74 19.12
C ARG A 224 -18.33 3.70 18.08
N LEU A 225 -19.26 3.41 17.16
CA LEU A 225 -19.09 2.34 16.19
C LEU A 225 -18.98 2.93 14.79
N THR A 226 -18.00 2.45 14.01
CA THR A 226 -17.80 2.84 12.60
C THR A 226 -17.67 1.56 11.78
N PHE A 227 -18.44 1.47 10.72
CA PHE A 227 -18.23 0.47 9.67
C PHE A 227 -17.43 1.14 8.54
N ALA A 228 -16.27 0.57 8.23
CA ALA A 228 -15.42 1.00 7.14
C ALA A 228 -15.37 -0.08 6.07
N ASN A 229 -15.46 0.32 4.82
CA ASN A 229 -15.51 -0.58 3.67
C ASN A 229 -14.61 -0.05 2.56
N ARG A 230 -13.86 -0.93 1.88
CA ARG A 230 -13.00 -0.60 0.74
C ARG A 230 -13.16 -1.62 -0.36
N PHE A 231 -13.31 -1.13 -1.60
CA PHE A 231 -13.18 -1.93 -2.83
C PHE A 231 -12.04 -1.37 -3.66
N ILE A 232 -11.25 -2.24 -4.25
CA ILE A 232 -10.26 -1.88 -5.26
C ILE A 232 -10.40 -2.84 -6.43
N LEU A 233 -10.55 -2.30 -7.63
CA LEU A 233 -10.49 -2.99 -8.89
C LEU A 233 -9.36 -2.38 -9.70
N GLN A 234 -8.36 -3.17 -10.05
CA GLN A 234 -7.23 -2.75 -10.86
C GLN A 234 -7.00 -3.72 -12.00
N ASN A 235 -6.66 -3.19 -13.17
CA ASN A 235 -6.28 -3.99 -14.32
C ASN A 235 -5.14 -3.34 -15.09
N ILE A 236 -4.35 -4.17 -15.76
CA ILE A 236 -3.23 -3.78 -16.60
C ILE A 236 -3.48 -4.34 -18.00
N GLU A 237 -3.35 -3.48 -19.00
CA GLU A 237 -3.43 -3.79 -20.41
C GLU A 237 -2.08 -3.53 -21.07
N GLY A 238 -1.57 -4.49 -21.83
CA GLY A 238 -0.24 -4.45 -22.44
C GLY A 238 0.79 -5.33 -21.72
N ASP A 239 2.07 -5.07 -21.96
CA ASP A 239 3.18 -5.94 -21.57
C ASP A 239 3.90 -5.44 -20.33
N ALA A 240 3.22 -5.54 -19.18
CA ALA A 240 3.82 -5.19 -17.90
C ALA A 240 4.79 -6.29 -17.45
N PRO A 241 6.01 -5.93 -17.01
CA PRO A 241 6.93 -6.88 -16.44
C PRO A 241 6.42 -7.38 -15.09
N PHE A 242 6.80 -8.60 -14.70
CA PHE A 242 6.26 -9.24 -13.49
C PHE A 242 6.46 -8.40 -12.22
N TYR A 243 7.55 -7.66 -12.12
CA TYR A 243 7.87 -6.84 -10.95
C TYR A 243 6.95 -5.61 -10.80
N ASP A 244 6.26 -5.18 -11.85
CA ASP A 244 5.28 -4.10 -11.79
C ASP A 244 3.87 -4.60 -11.44
N LEU A 245 3.63 -5.91 -11.49
CA LEU A 245 2.32 -6.50 -11.15
C LEU A 245 2.02 -6.44 -9.64
N PHE A 246 3.03 -6.20 -8.80
CA PHE A 246 2.87 -6.09 -7.34
C PHE A 246 2.22 -4.78 -6.88
N ILE A 247 2.14 -3.76 -7.74
CA ILE A 247 1.75 -2.42 -7.33
C ILE A 247 0.23 -2.27 -7.25
N VAL A 248 -0.26 -1.80 -6.10
CA VAL A 248 -1.63 -1.34 -5.87
C VAL A 248 -1.62 0.19 -5.91
N GLN A 249 -2.24 0.78 -6.94
CA GLN A 249 -2.23 2.22 -7.14
C GLN A 249 -3.17 2.96 -6.18
N SER A 250 -2.77 4.16 -5.79
CA SER A 250 -3.58 5.15 -5.08
C SER A 250 -3.13 6.55 -5.45
N SER A 251 -3.99 7.54 -5.26
CA SER A 251 -3.68 8.95 -5.47
C SER A 251 -2.68 9.50 -4.44
N PHE A 252 -2.49 8.83 -3.33
CA PHE A 252 -1.66 9.31 -2.22
C PHE A 252 -0.44 8.43 -1.96
N ARG A 253 -0.62 7.18 -1.56
CA ARG A 253 0.47 6.22 -1.31
C ARG A 253 0.16 4.89 -1.97
N GLN A 254 1.12 4.36 -2.69
CA GLN A 254 1.03 3.05 -3.29
C GLN A 254 1.24 1.97 -2.23
N GLU A 255 0.51 0.86 -2.38
CA GLU A 255 0.68 -0.36 -1.59
C GLU A 255 1.18 -1.50 -2.49
N GLU A 256 1.51 -2.64 -1.92
CA GLU A 256 2.00 -3.79 -2.67
C GLU A 256 1.14 -5.02 -2.47
N GLY A 257 0.90 -5.72 -3.58
CA GLY A 257 0.40 -7.09 -3.73
C GLY A 257 -0.95 -7.39 -3.11
N LEU A 258 -1.49 -8.54 -3.42
CA LEU A 258 -2.56 -9.14 -2.65
C LEU A 258 -1.98 -10.10 -1.61
N GLY A 259 -2.25 -9.80 -0.34
CA GLY A 259 -1.65 -10.41 0.84
C GLY A 259 -0.87 -9.40 1.68
N GLY A 260 -0.71 -9.70 2.97
CA GLY A 260 -0.03 -8.86 3.94
C GLY A 260 -0.90 -7.76 4.56
N ALA A 261 -0.27 -6.96 5.40
CA ALA A 261 -0.89 -6.00 6.30
C ALA A 261 -1.79 -4.94 5.64
N LYS A 262 -1.55 -4.61 4.35
CA LYS A 262 -2.18 -3.45 3.69
C LYS A 262 -3.25 -3.81 2.65
N THR A 263 -3.41 -5.09 2.35
CA THR A 263 -4.39 -5.56 1.35
C THR A 263 -5.26 -6.68 1.88
N LEU A 264 -4.77 -7.89 1.98
CA LEU A 264 -5.51 -9.10 2.34
C LEU A 264 -4.86 -9.74 3.57
N ARG A 265 -5.25 -9.23 4.76
CA ARG A 265 -4.70 -9.66 6.05
C ARG A 265 -5.03 -11.13 6.33
N GLY A 266 -4.11 -11.84 6.95
CA GLY A 266 -4.21 -13.28 7.18
C GLY A 266 -3.63 -14.13 6.05
N ILE A 267 -3.21 -13.50 4.93
CA ILE A 267 -2.57 -14.16 3.79
C ILE A 267 -1.16 -13.59 3.65
N PRO A 268 -0.13 -14.40 3.33
CA PRO A 268 1.24 -13.94 3.18
C PRO A 268 1.37 -12.80 2.17
N LYS A 269 2.31 -11.88 2.40
CA LYS A 269 2.53 -10.72 1.55
C LYS A 269 2.83 -11.15 0.10
N ASN A 270 2.21 -10.45 -0.86
CA ASN A 270 2.36 -10.73 -2.30
C ASN A 270 2.04 -12.18 -2.70
N ARG A 271 1.19 -12.86 -1.93
CA ARG A 271 0.82 -14.25 -2.18
C ARG A 271 0.15 -14.46 -3.52
N TYR A 272 -0.64 -13.48 -3.94
CA TYR A 272 -1.35 -13.48 -5.21
C TYR A 272 -0.99 -12.25 -6.03
N VAL A 273 -0.47 -12.47 -7.23
CA VAL A 273 -0.01 -11.44 -8.15
C VAL A 273 -0.52 -11.73 -9.56
N GLY A 274 -0.93 -10.69 -10.29
CA GLY A 274 -1.43 -10.83 -11.65
C GLY A 274 -1.59 -9.50 -12.36
N LYS A 275 -2.02 -9.52 -13.63
CA LYS A 275 -2.30 -8.31 -14.43
C LYS A 275 -3.44 -7.47 -13.84
N GLY A 276 -4.29 -8.06 -13.03
CA GLY A 276 -5.29 -7.30 -12.31
C GLY A 276 -5.82 -8.04 -11.10
N PHE A 277 -6.60 -7.34 -10.29
CA PHE A 277 -7.17 -7.89 -9.08
C PHE A 277 -8.46 -7.16 -8.68
N PHE A 278 -9.27 -7.86 -7.91
CA PHE A 278 -10.36 -7.33 -7.12
C PHE A 278 -10.05 -7.56 -5.63
N LEU A 279 -10.19 -6.52 -4.83
CA LEU A 279 -10.00 -6.55 -3.38
C LEU A 279 -11.20 -5.91 -2.70
N TRP A 280 -11.71 -6.58 -1.68
CA TRP A 280 -12.74 -6.07 -0.78
C TRP A 280 -12.28 -6.22 0.67
N ASN A 281 -12.33 -5.12 1.42
CA ASN A 281 -12.07 -5.09 2.84
C ASN A 281 -13.29 -4.53 3.57
N ALA A 282 -13.70 -5.17 4.65
CA ALA A 282 -14.72 -4.71 5.57
C ALA A 282 -14.16 -4.69 6.99
N GLU A 283 -14.33 -3.59 7.70
CA GLU A 283 -13.80 -3.43 9.05
C GLU A 283 -14.83 -2.75 9.95
N LEU A 284 -15.14 -3.36 11.07
CA LEU A 284 -15.95 -2.78 12.13
C LEU A 284 -15.00 -2.25 13.21
N ARG A 285 -15.10 -0.95 13.53
CA ARG A 285 -14.24 -0.23 14.48
C ARG A 285 -15.08 0.24 15.65
N TRP A 286 -14.78 -0.26 16.83
CA TRP A 286 -15.44 0.15 18.07
C TRP A 286 -14.49 0.95 18.95
N ARG A 287 -14.82 2.22 19.19
CA ARG A 287 -14.10 3.07 20.14
C ARG A 287 -14.51 2.69 21.57
N ALA A 288 -13.71 1.79 22.14
CA ALA A 288 -14.00 1.18 23.42
C ALA A 288 -13.79 2.15 24.59
N HIS A 289 -12.71 2.92 24.54
CA HIS A 289 -12.33 3.83 25.63
C HIS A 289 -11.64 5.09 25.12
N GLU A 290 -11.88 6.21 25.82
CA GLU A 290 -11.19 7.49 25.61
C GLU A 290 -10.63 7.97 26.95
N PHE A 291 -9.38 8.42 26.94
CA PHE A 291 -8.72 8.91 28.14
C PHE A 291 -7.72 10.01 27.78
N ALA A 292 -7.40 10.85 28.79
CA ALA A 292 -6.35 11.84 28.66
C ALA A 292 -5.16 11.45 29.52
N MET A 293 -3.94 11.58 28.99
CA MET A 293 -2.69 11.34 29.70
C MET A 293 -1.62 12.30 29.21
N ALA A 294 -0.88 12.90 30.12
CA ALA A 294 0.21 13.84 29.81
C ALA A 294 -0.19 14.98 28.84
N GLY A 295 -1.41 15.51 28.97
CA GLY A 295 -1.93 16.59 28.13
C GLY A 295 -2.40 16.18 26.73
N SER A 296 -2.32 14.90 26.38
CA SER A 296 -2.78 14.35 25.11
C SER A 296 -4.03 13.50 25.30
N SER A 297 -4.92 13.52 24.30
CA SER A 297 -6.09 12.63 24.25
C SER A 297 -5.72 11.30 23.60
N PHE A 298 -6.21 10.21 24.17
CA PHE A 298 -6.02 8.86 23.65
C PHE A 298 -7.34 8.18 23.39
N GLN A 299 -7.39 7.33 22.38
CA GLN A 299 -8.54 6.53 22.01
C GLN A 299 -8.13 5.08 21.83
N LEU A 300 -8.74 4.17 22.59
CA LEU A 300 -8.60 2.73 22.40
C LEU A 300 -9.73 2.24 21.51
N ILE A 301 -9.37 1.67 20.35
CA ILE A 301 -10.32 1.19 19.35
C ILE A 301 -10.07 -0.30 19.12
N LEU A 302 -11.12 -1.10 19.24
CA LEU A 302 -11.11 -2.51 18.86
C LEU A 302 -11.69 -2.64 17.46
N SER A 303 -11.17 -3.57 16.68
CA SER A 303 -11.66 -3.83 15.32
C SER A 303 -11.80 -5.32 15.02
N GLY A 304 -12.80 -5.65 14.21
CA GLY A 304 -12.93 -6.92 13.54
C GLY A 304 -12.94 -6.69 12.04
N PHE A 305 -12.32 -7.58 11.26
CA PHE A 305 -12.22 -7.40 9.82
C PHE A 305 -12.45 -8.69 9.03
N LEU A 306 -12.89 -8.50 7.79
CA LEU A 306 -13.00 -9.50 6.75
C LEU A 306 -12.42 -8.93 5.47
N ASP A 307 -11.40 -9.58 4.92
CA ASP A 307 -10.74 -9.19 3.69
C ASP A 307 -10.92 -10.30 2.65
N ARG A 308 -11.30 -9.93 1.42
CA ARG A 308 -11.47 -10.88 0.32
C ARG A 308 -10.86 -10.33 -0.95
N GLY A 309 -10.19 -11.18 -1.71
CA GLY A 309 -9.57 -10.74 -2.95
C GLY A 309 -9.24 -11.88 -3.90
N ARG A 310 -9.04 -11.53 -5.15
CA ARG A 310 -8.55 -12.42 -6.19
C ARG A 310 -7.75 -11.66 -7.23
N VAL A 311 -6.92 -12.36 -7.94
CA VAL A 311 -6.15 -11.84 -9.07
C VAL A 311 -6.51 -12.57 -10.37
N TRP A 312 -6.10 -12.02 -11.50
CA TRP A 312 -6.11 -12.71 -12.81
C TRP A 312 -4.78 -12.47 -13.52
N LYS A 313 -4.36 -13.51 -14.23
CA LYS A 313 -3.05 -13.53 -14.92
C LYS A 313 -3.12 -12.85 -16.29
N THR A 314 -4.26 -12.92 -16.95
CA THR A 314 -4.49 -12.43 -18.32
C THR A 314 -5.64 -11.42 -18.32
N ASP A 315 -6.71 -11.70 -19.00
CA ASP A 315 -7.87 -10.82 -19.13
C ASP A 315 -8.73 -10.82 -17.88
N MET A 316 -9.38 -9.68 -17.62
CA MET A 316 -10.29 -9.53 -16.50
C MET A 316 -11.54 -10.41 -16.69
N PRO A 317 -11.83 -11.34 -15.76
CA PRO A 317 -12.96 -12.25 -15.86
C PRO A 317 -14.26 -11.57 -15.42
N LEU A 318 -14.88 -10.77 -16.29
CA LEU A 318 -16.05 -9.93 -15.97
C LEU A 318 -17.22 -10.74 -15.40
N ASP A 319 -17.46 -11.95 -15.91
CA ASP A 319 -18.52 -12.86 -15.45
C ASP A 319 -18.23 -13.56 -14.13
N LYS A 320 -16.97 -13.57 -13.69
CA LYS A 320 -16.48 -14.33 -12.53
C LYS A 320 -15.61 -13.52 -11.57
N ILE A 321 -15.74 -12.20 -11.59
CA ILE A 321 -14.86 -11.31 -10.80
C ILE A 321 -14.92 -11.61 -9.28
N LEU A 322 -16.05 -12.09 -8.78
CA LEU A 322 -16.27 -12.47 -7.39
C LEU A 322 -16.09 -13.97 -7.10
N ALA A 323 -15.77 -14.78 -8.11
CA ALA A 323 -15.58 -16.21 -7.93
C ALA A 323 -14.17 -16.52 -7.42
N ASN A 324 -14.03 -17.62 -6.65
CA ASN A 324 -12.74 -18.11 -6.14
C ASN A 324 -11.90 -17.04 -5.43
N MET A 325 -12.55 -16.22 -4.60
CA MET A 325 -11.87 -15.22 -3.80
C MET A 325 -11.16 -15.86 -2.60
N HIS A 326 -9.93 -15.47 -2.38
CA HIS A 326 -9.19 -15.77 -1.16
C HIS A 326 -9.72 -14.91 -0.02
N THR A 327 -9.77 -15.47 1.18
CA THR A 327 -10.40 -14.81 2.33
C THR A 327 -9.46 -14.83 3.53
N GLY A 328 -9.25 -13.66 4.11
CA GLY A 328 -8.62 -13.50 5.41
C GLY A 328 -9.57 -12.75 6.35
N TYR A 329 -9.51 -13.06 7.64
CA TYR A 329 -10.32 -12.41 8.67
C TYR A 329 -9.53 -12.30 9.97
N GLY A 330 -10.00 -11.47 10.86
CA GLY A 330 -9.30 -11.30 12.12
C GLY A 330 -9.81 -10.14 12.94
N GLY A 331 -8.97 -9.71 13.86
CA GLY A 331 -9.24 -8.60 14.74
C GLY A 331 -7.99 -7.81 15.09
N GLY A 332 -8.20 -6.66 15.69
CA GLY A 332 -7.07 -5.82 16.07
C GLY A 332 -7.43 -4.73 17.08
N VAL A 333 -6.38 -4.08 17.54
CA VAL A 333 -6.44 -2.97 18.49
C VAL A 333 -5.76 -1.76 17.87
N ARG A 334 -6.34 -0.59 18.04
CA ARG A 334 -5.73 0.68 17.67
C ARG A 334 -5.63 1.57 18.90
N LEU A 335 -4.48 2.21 19.06
CA LEU A 335 -4.29 3.28 20.01
C LEU A 335 -4.08 4.59 19.25
N GLY A 336 -5.11 5.42 19.24
CA GLY A 336 -5.03 6.78 18.69
C GLY A 336 -4.49 7.75 19.74
N MET A 337 -3.62 8.68 19.32
CA MET A 337 -3.13 9.79 20.11
C MET A 337 -3.33 11.09 19.33
N GLY A 338 -4.09 12.01 19.90
CA GLY A 338 -4.50 13.23 19.18
C GLY A 338 -5.32 12.92 17.93
N GLU A 339 -5.18 13.76 16.91
CA GLU A 339 -5.99 13.63 15.68
C GLU A 339 -5.34 12.73 14.61
N ASN A 340 -4.00 12.65 14.57
CA ASN A 340 -3.28 12.13 13.40
C ASN A 340 -2.40 10.91 13.68
N PHE A 341 -2.17 10.57 14.94
CA PHE A 341 -1.29 9.45 15.26
C PHE A 341 -2.09 8.24 15.74
N VAL A 342 -1.89 7.11 15.07
CA VAL A 342 -2.56 5.84 15.40
C VAL A 342 -1.55 4.70 15.28
N VAL A 343 -1.40 3.93 16.35
CA VAL A 343 -0.69 2.64 16.33
C VAL A 343 -1.75 1.54 16.20
N ALA A 344 -1.51 0.62 15.28
CA ALA A 344 -2.41 -0.51 15.01
C ALA A 344 -1.69 -1.83 15.23
N VAL A 345 -2.38 -2.78 15.84
CA VAL A 345 -1.98 -4.17 15.95
C VAL A 345 -3.13 -5.02 15.43
N ASP A 346 -2.88 -5.80 14.38
CA ASP A 346 -3.84 -6.74 13.80
C ASP A 346 -3.33 -8.17 13.89
N VAL A 347 -4.24 -9.11 14.09
CA VAL A 347 -4.01 -10.55 13.97
C VAL A 347 -4.97 -11.07 12.90
N GLY A 348 -4.41 -11.62 11.84
CA GLY A 348 -5.16 -12.21 10.75
C GLY A 348 -5.22 -13.72 10.83
N HIS A 349 -6.12 -14.32 10.06
CA HIS A 349 -6.22 -15.76 9.89
C HIS A 349 -6.77 -16.09 8.50
N SER A 350 -6.26 -17.16 7.90
CA SER A 350 -6.75 -17.72 6.64
C SER A 350 -6.42 -19.21 6.57
N VAL A 351 -6.82 -19.87 5.49
CA VAL A 351 -6.39 -21.25 5.20
C VAL A 351 -4.92 -21.36 4.83
N GLU A 352 -4.24 -20.25 4.53
CA GLU A 352 -2.87 -20.22 4.04
C GLU A 352 -1.84 -19.81 5.12
N ALA A 353 -2.30 -19.17 6.18
CA ALA A 353 -1.42 -18.79 7.28
C ALA A 353 -2.16 -18.73 8.60
N THR A 354 -1.53 -19.27 9.63
CA THR A 354 -2.09 -19.29 10.99
C THR A 354 -1.60 -18.07 11.75
N SER A 355 -2.52 -17.13 11.99
CA SER A 355 -2.36 -15.99 12.90
C SER A 355 -1.15 -15.07 12.63
N PRO A 356 -0.90 -14.61 11.38
CA PRO A 356 0.09 -13.58 11.15
C PRO A 356 -0.27 -12.30 11.91
N ILE A 357 0.75 -11.67 12.48
CA ILE A 357 0.64 -10.46 13.29
C ILE A 357 1.19 -9.28 12.49
N TYR A 358 0.47 -8.18 12.54
CA TYR A 358 0.85 -6.93 11.89
C TYR A 358 0.82 -5.78 12.89
N ILE A 359 1.93 -5.09 13.05
CA ILE A 359 2.04 -3.88 13.88
C ILE A 359 2.46 -2.74 12.97
N GLY A 360 1.74 -1.64 12.99
CA GLY A 360 2.03 -0.52 12.10
C GLY A 360 1.37 0.78 12.52
N LEU A 361 1.55 1.80 11.69
CA LEU A 361 0.95 3.11 11.89
C LEU A 361 -0.25 3.32 10.98
N GLY A 362 -1.27 4.00 11.50
CA GLY A 362 -2.48 4.36 10.78
C GLY A 362 -3.52 3.25 10.71
N TYR A 363 -4.58 3.53 9.96
CA TYR A 363 -5.59 2.56 9.58
C TYR A 363 -5.18 1.86 8.27
N LEU A 364 -5.85 0.77 7.94
CA LEU A 364 -5.66 0.12 6.64
C LEU A 364 -6.10 1.05 5.50
N TYR A 365 -7.16 1.81 5.71
CA TYR A 365 -7.74 2.79 4.77
C TYR A 365 -8.61 3.80 5.51
#